data_61959ab3492f8e6d465e6a7aad62c31f
#
_entry.id   61959ab3492f8e6d465e6a7aad62c31f
#
_cell.length_a   1.000
_cell.length_b   1.000
_cell.length_c   1.000
_cell.angle_alpha   90.00
_cell.angle_beta   90.00
_cell.angle_gamma   90.00
#
_symmetry.space_group_name_H-M   'P 1'
#
loop_
_entity.id
_entity.type
_entity.pdbx_description
1 polymer ?
#
loop_
_entity_poly.entity_id
_entity_poly.type
_entity_poly.pdbx_seq_one_letter_code
_entity_poly.pdbx_strand_id
1 'polypeptide(L)'
;NYEAENLSLFGNIDYFLSENYKLAFGLRWENWDSKYNDSNQESFNPSDNMNGGKISLIKNNDNSNIYFSIARGYKQGGFNHGLDATDNSIKDSLIYDPEFLTNYEIGLSSNNNNSILNYSAVFFFSKREDQQVLISRQVDPTDPNTFSYLTQNAAEGENYGLEISSNYFVRDNLNLYANFGLLKTKIKNWESRSDLENRAQAHAPERNFSLGANLSFMNNFYLKMDINGKSSFFYSDSHN
;
A
#
# COMPACT_ATOMS: atom_id res chain seq x y z
N ASN A 1 23.90 16.72 11.15
CA ASN A 1 23.92 16.83 9.69
C ASN A 1 23.25 15.58 9.11
N TYR A 2 22.37 15.77 8.11
CA TYR A 2 21.73 14.69 7.35
C TYR A 2 21.89 14.98 5.86
N GLU A 3 22.39 14.02 5.13
CA GLU A 3 22.55 14.03 3.69
C GLU A 3 21.95 12.74 3.13
N ALA A 4 21.23 12.85 2.02
CA ALA A 4 20.69 11.68 1.33
C ALA A 4 20.80 11.86 -0.18
N GLU A 5 21.24 10.81 -0.86
CA GLU A 5 21.31 10.73 -2.31
C GLU A 5 20.43 9.57 -2.80
N ASN A 6 19.75 9.79 -3.91
CA ASN A 6 18.89 8.80 -4.52
C ASN A 6 19.13 8.81 -6.04
N LEU A 7 19.57 7.66 -6.55
CA LEU A 7 19.71 7.44 -8.00
C LEU A 7 18.73 6.35 -8.44
N SER A 8 17.86 6.68 -9.39
CA SER A 8 16.90 5.70 -9.92
C SER A 8 16.93 5.64 -11.44
N LEU A 9 16.80 4.41 -11.96
CA LEU A 9 16.62 4.11 -13.37
C LEU A 9 15.33 3.33 -13.55
N PHE A 10 14.47 3.75 -14.48
CA PHE A 10 13.22 3.06 -14.77
C PHE A 10 12.91 3.07 -16.27
N GLY A 11 12.11 2.09 -16.69
CA GLY A 11 11.63 1.99 -18.07
C GLY A 11 10.36 1.16 -18.16
N ASN A 12 9.57 1.43 -19.19
CA ASN A 12 8.35 0.68 -19.52
C ASN A 12 8.38 0.26 -20.99
N ILE A 13 7.86 -0.95 -21.27
CA ILE A 13 7.72 -1.50 -22.62
C ILE A 13 6.33 -2.09 -22.73
N ASP A 14 5.60 -1.67 -23.76
CA ASP A 14 4.33 -2.28 -24.17
C ASP A 14 4.58 -3.09 -25.46
N TYR A 15 4.23 -4.37 -25.40
CA TYR A 15 4.34 -5.29 -26.54
C TYR A 15 2.95 -5.81 -26.93
N PHE A 16 2.53 -5.53 -28.15
CA PHE A 16 1.25 -5.97 -28.69
C PHE A 16 1.39 -7.37 -29.28
N LEU A 17 0.82 -8.36 -28.61
CA LEU A 17 0.77 -9.76 -29.06
C LEU A 17 -0.19 -9.93 -30.21
N SER A 18 -1.29 -9.16 -30.22
CA SER A 18 -2.28 -9.05 -31.29
C SER A 18 -3.06 -7.75 -31.13
N GLU A 19 -4.07 -7.49 -31.99
CA GLU A 19 -4.97 -6.34 -31.87
C GLU A 19 -5.66 -6.26 -30.49
N ASN A 20 -5.92 -7.41 -29.86
CA ASN A 20 -6.67 -7.50 -28.61
C ASN A 20 -5.81 -7.82 -27.38
N TYR A 21 -4.56 -8.22 -27.55
CA TYR A 21 -3.70 -8.62 -26.44
C TYR A 21 -2.44 -7.77 -26.36
N LYS A 22 -2.20 -7.23 -25.19
CA LYS A 22 -1.01 -6.43 -24.86
C LYS A 22 -0.31 -7.00 -23.64
N LEU A 23 1.01 -7.11 -23.70
CA LEU A 23 1.89 -7.39 -22.60
C LEU A 23 2.63 -6.11 -22.22
N ALA A 24 2.51 -5.68 -20.97
CA ALA A 24 3.16 -4.48 -20.49
C ALA A 24 4.19 -4.86 -19.42
N PHE A 25 5.40 -4.32 -19.52
CA PHE A 25 6.49 -4.48 -18.57
C PHE A 25 6.92 -3.11 -18.06
N GLY A 26 7.16 -3.02 -16.76
CA GLY A 26 7.80 -1.89 -16.14
C GLY A 26 8.84 -2.37 -15.16
N LEU A 27 10.02 -1.77 -15.18
CA LEU A 27 11.09 -2.04 -14.23
C LEU A 27 11.60 -0.74 -13.65
N ARG A 28 11.98 -0.77 -12.37
CA ARG A 28 12.66 0.32 -11.66
C ARG A 28 13.75 -0.29 -10.80
N TRP A 29 14.93 0.28 -10.91
CA TRP A 29 16.03 0.10 -9.98
C TRP A 29 16.30 1.41 -9.26
N GLU A 30 16.64 1.34 -8.00
CA GLU A 30 16.91 2.50 -7.16
C GLU A 30 18.02 2.16 -6.18
N ASN A 31 19.02 3.05 -6.12
CA ASN A 31 20.02 3.06 -5.07
C ASN A 31 19.76 4.29 -4.20
N TRP A 32 19.72 4.09 -2.90
CA TRP A 32 19.58 5.13 -1.91
C TRP A 32 20.70 5.02 -0.89
N ASP A 33 21.41 6.14 -0.68
CA ASP A 33 22.47 6.28 0.29
C ASP A 33 22.13 7.43 1.21
N SER A 34 22.38 7.30 2.51
CA SER A 34 22.25 8.42 3.43
C SER A 34 23.37 8.45 4.48
N LYS A 35 23.60 9.66 5.00
CA LYS A 35 24.56 9.91 6.09
C LYS A 35 23.88 10.77 7.14
N TYR A 36 23.97 10.32 8.37
CA TYR A 36 23.50 11.06 9.54
C TYR A 36 24.63 11.16 10.56
N ASN A 37 24.85 12.38 11.09
CA ASN A 37 25.73 12.63 12.20
C ASN A 37 25.12 13.70 13.09
N ASP A 38 25.11 13.51 14.38
CA ASP A 38 24.60 14.48 15.35
C ASP A 38 25.66 14.92 16.38
N SER A 39 25.21 15.80 17.32
CA SER A 39 26.05 16.30 18.40
C SER A 39 26.37 15.26 19.47
N ASN A 40 25.62 14.16 19.54
CA ASN A 40 25.80 13.05 20.46
C ASN A 40 26.74 12.00 19.92
N GLN A 41 27.40 12.26 18.79
CA GLN A 41 28.30 11.35 18.06
C GLN A 41 27.59 10.12 17.47
N GLU A 42 26.28 10.14 17.33
CA GLU A 42 25.57 9.14 16.54
C GLU A 42 25.91 9.31 15.06
N SER A 43 26.22 8.22 14.39
CA SER A 43 26.55 8.21 12.97
C SER A 43 25.94 6.98 12.30
N PHE A 44 25.15 7.22 11.25
CA PHE A 44 24.49 6.17 10.45
C PHE A 44 24.78 6.42 8.98
N ASN A 45 25.09 5.35 8.25
CA ASN A 45 25.33 5.39 6.81
C ASN A 45 24.61 4.23 6.11
N PRO A 46 23.27 4.14 6.19
CA PRO A 46 22.54 3.10 5.48
C PRO A 46 22.57 3.33 3.97
N SER A 47 22.66 2.22 3.23
CA SER A 47 22.67 2.18 1.77
C SER A 47 21.83 1.00 1.29
N ASP A 48 20.85 1.26 0.44
CA ASP A 48 19.92 0.27 -0.06
C ASP A 48 19.89 0.22 -1.59
N ASN A 49 19.82 -1.00 -2.12
CA ASN A 49 19.53 -1.26 -3.51
C ASN A 49 18.16 -1.91 -3.63
N MET A 50 17.24 -1.25 -4.28
CA MET A 50 15.86 -1.67 -4.38
C MET A 50 15.45 -1.92 -5.84
N ASN A 51 14.69 -2.98 -6.06
CA ASN A 51 14.14 -3.31 -7.36
C ASN A 51 12.62 -3.45 -7.26
N GLY A 52 11.94 -2.73 -8.13
CA GLY A 52 10.51 -2.82 -8.32
C GLY A 52 10.14 -3.03 -9.78
N GLY A 53 8.90 -3.38 -10.03
CA GLY A 53 8.43 -3.53 -11.40
C GLY A 53 7.02 -4.08 -11.48
N LYS A 54 6.53 -4.16 -12.71
CA LYS A 54 5.19 -4.68 -13.01
C LYS A 54 5.21 -5.43 -14.34
N ILE A 55 4.54 -6.57 -14.37
CA ILE A 55 4.17 -7.26 -15.60
C ILE A 55 2.65 -7.35 -15.65
N SER A 56 2.06 -7.08 -16.81
CA SER A 56 0.61 -7.17 -17.01
C SER A 56 0.30 -7.76 -18.36
N LEU A 57 -0.61 -8.74 -18.38
CA LEU A 57 -1.26 -9.23 -19.59
C LEU A 57 -2.66 -8.61 -19.65
N ILE A 58 -2.94 -7.89 -20.72
CA ILE A 58 -4.17 -7.14 -20.92
C ILE A 58 -4.86 -7.67 -22.17
N LYS A 59 -6.13 -8.04 -22.02
CA LYS A 59 -7.04 -8.34 -23.13
C LYS A 59 -8.02 -7.20 -23.30
N ASN A 60 -7.97 -6.54 -24.44
CA ASN A 60 -8.91 -5.50 -24.83
C ASN A 60 -10.04 -6.13 -25.65
N ASN A 61 -11.28 -5.90 -25.26
CA ASN A 61 -12.47 -6.15 -26.07
C ASN A 61 -13.11 -4.80 -26.41
N ASP A 62 -14.09 -4.77 -27.30
CA ASP A 62 -14.72 -3.52 -27.77
C ASP A 62 -15.26 -2.66 -26.61
N ASN A 63 -15.84 -3.27 -25.59
CA ASN A 63 -16.51 -2.58 -24.49
C ASN A 63 -15.88 -2.84 -23.11
N SER A 64 -14.84 -3.66 -23.01
CA SER A 64 -14.23 -4.04 -21.74
C SER A 64 -12.77 -4.43 -21.87
N ASN A 65 -12.02 -4.24 -20.79
CA ASN A 65 -10.67 -4.73 -20.61
C ASN A 65 -10.64 -5.74 -19.50
N ILE A 66 -9.92 -6.84 -19.69
CA ILE A 66 -9.58 -7.79 -18.65
C ILE A 66 -8.06 -7.77 -18.53
N TYR A 67 -7.54 -7.76 -17.32
CA TYR A 67 -6.10 -7.85 -17.11
C TYR A 67 -5.74 -8.78 -15.95
N PHE A 68 -4.56 -9.33 -16.05
CA PHE A 68 -3.83 -9.93 -14.95
C PHE A 68 -2.52 -9.20 -14.77
N SER A 69 -2.13 -8.89 -13.54
CA SER A 69 -0.85 -8.24 -13.27
C SER A 69 -0.16 -8.76 -12.01
N ILE A 70 1.16 -8.72 -12.04
CA ILE A 70 2.03 -8.91 -10.89
C ILE A 70 2.89 -7.66 -10.79
N ALA A 71 2.89 -7.03 -9.61
CA ALA A 71 3.68 -5.84 -9.36
C ALA A 71 4.45 -6.00 -8.05
N ARG A 72 5.72 -5.57 -8.05
CA ARG A 72 6.53 -5.46 -6.85
C ARG A 72 6.89 -3.99 -6.62
N GLY A 73 6.52 -3.48 -5.46
CA GLY A 73 6.91 -2.17 -4.95
C GLY A 73 7.82 -2.31 -3.73
N TYR A 74 8.40 -1.22 -3.30
CA TYR A 74 9.26 -1.16 -2.13
C TYR A 74 9.11 0.17 -1.41
N LYS A 75 9.51 0.17 -0.14
CA LYS A 75 9.72 1.33 0.70
C LYS A 75 11.15 1.25 1.21
N GLN A 76 11.91 2.34 1.07
CA GLN A 76 13.32 2.39 1.47
C GLN A 76 13.49 2.10 2.97
N GLY A 77 14.65 1.57 3.33
CA GLY A 77 15.11 1.43 4.70
C GLY A 77 15.44 2.76 5.36
N GLY A 78 16.04 2.71 6.52
CA GLY A 78 16.41 3.91 7.26
C GLY A 78 17.12 3.60 8.57
N PHE A 79 17.08 4.56 9.49
CA PHE A 79 17.73 4.44 10.79
C PHE A 79 16.88 5.07 11.89
N ASN A 80 17.04 4.56 13.12
CA ASN A 80 16.43 5.04 14.34
C ASN A 80 17.42 5.96 15.05
N HIS A 81 17.12 7.25 15.09
CA HIS A 81 17.97 8.25 15.76
C HIS A 81 17.44 8.54 17.18
N GLY A 82 18.30 9.10 18.04
CA GLY A 82 17.95 9.50 19.41
C GLY A 82 17.81 8.32 20.37
N LEU A 83 18.30 7.14 20.01
CA LEU A 83 18.39 5.96 20.86
C LEU A 83 19.82 5.84 21.40
N ASP A 84 19.98 5.18 22.54
CA ASP A 84 21.34 4.90 23.06
C ASP A 84 22.04 3.83 22.22
N ALA A 85 22.93 4.27 21.33
CA ALA A 85 23.70 3.39 20.45
C ALA A 85 24.65 2.46 21.21
N THR A 86 24.88 2.67 22.50
CA THR A 86 25.68 1.78 23.37
C THR A 86 24.85 0.65 23.95
N ASP A 87 23.51 0.72 23.88
CA ASP A 87 22.63 -0.35 24.31
C ASP A 87 22.67 -1.53 23.33
N ASN A 88 23.41 -2.57 23.68
CA ASN A 88 23.56 -3.77 22.86
C ASN A 88 22.22 -4.46 22.54
N SER A 89 21.15 -4.21 23.29
CA SER A 89 19.85 -4.84 23.06
C SER A 89 19.06 -4.24 21.89
N ILE A 90 19.46 -3.06 21.41
CA ILE A 90 18.85 -2.39 20.23
C ILE A 90 19.81 -2.15 19.08
N LYS A 91 21.09 -2.52 19.24
CA LYS A 91 22.14 -2.23 18.26
C LYS A 91 21.78 -2.72 16.85
N ASP A 92 21.19 -3.90 16.75
CA ASP A 92 20.76 -4.49 15.47
C ASP A 92 19.49 -3.83 14.91
N SER A 93 18.81 -2.98 15.72
CA SER A 93 17.61 -2.27 15.32
C SER A 93 17.85 -0.78 15.02
N LEU A 94 19.09 -0.32 15.08
CA LEU A 94 19.40 1.08 14.80
C LEU A 94 19.27 1.40 13.31
N ILE A 95 19.48 0.43 12.43
CA ILE A 95 19.24 0.50 11.00
C ILE A 95 18.16 -0.54 10.66
N TYR A 96 17.23 -0.18 9.79
CA TYR A 96 16.20 -1.08 9.30
C TYR A 96 16.21 -1.11 7.77
N ASP A 97 15.92 -2.29 7.23
CA ASP A 97 16.00 -2.62 5.81
C ASP A 97 14.77 -2.14 5.03
N PRO A 98 14.82 -2.11 3.69
CA PRO A 98 13.67 -1.86 2.84
C PRO A 98 12.54 -2.87 3.07
N GLU A 99 11.30 -2.38 2.98
CA GLU A 99 10.09 -3.19 2.95
C GLU A 99 9.66 -3.42 1.50
N PHE A 100 9.18 -4.63 1.19
CA PHE A 100 8.70 -5.00 -0.14
C PHE A 100 7.23 -5.41 -0.10
N LEU A 101 6.52 -5.09 -1.18
CA LEU A 101 5.15 -5.54 -1.41
C LEU A 101 5.04 -6.15 -2.80
N THR A 102 4.62 -7.41 -2.87
CA THR A 102 4.26 -8.06 -4.12
C THR A 102 2.74 -8.17 -4.21
N ASN A 103 2.16 -7.63 -5.28
CA ASN A 103 0.74 -7.59 -5.52
C ASN A 103 0.37 -8.34 -6.78
N TYR A 104 -0.64 -9.20 -6.69
CA TYR A 104 -1.24 -9.98 -7.77
C TYR A 104 -2.66 -9.47 -7.97
N GLU A 105 -3.02 -9.12 -9.19
CA GLU A 105 -4.35 -8.60 -9.51
C GLU A 105 -4.93 -9.29 -10.73
N ILE A 106 -6.23 -9.52 -10.68
CA ILE A 106 -7.06 -9.73 -11.85
C ILE A 106 -8.16 -8.68 -11.85
N GLY A 107 -8.30 -7.97 -12.96
CA GLY A 107 -9.28 -6.89 -13.06
C GLY A 107 -10.06 -6.92 -14.36
N LEU A 108 -11.28 -6.40 -14.25
CA LEU A 108 -12.20 -6.18 -15.35
C LEU A 108 -12.67 -4.72 -15.29
N SER A 109 -12.67 -4.02 -16.41
CA SER A 109 -13.22 -2.66 -16.49
C SER A 109 -13.95 -2.41 -17.81
N SER A 110 -14.93 -1.51 -17.79
CA SER A 110 -15.53 -1.01 -19.03
C SER A 110 -14.53 -0.15 -19.81
N ASN A 111 -14.59 -0.21 -21.13
CA ASN A 111 -13.69 0.49 -22.04
C ASN A 111 -14.41 1.55 -22.90
N ASN A 112 -15.72 1.68 -22.76
CA ASN A 112 -16.52 2.54 -23.61
C ASN A 112 -16.96 3.80 -22.83
N ASN A 113 -16.31 4.94 -23.12
CA ASN A 113 -16.62 6.24 -22.50
C ASN A 113 -18.04 6.75 -22.79
N ASN A 114 -18.71 6.24 -23.82
CA ASN A 114 -20.09 6.56 -24.18
C ASN A 114 -21.10 5.57 -23.58
N SER A 115 -20.65 4.66 -22.73
CA SER A 115 -21.50 3.67 -22.10
C SER A 115 -22.36 4.31 -21.00
N ILE A 116 -23.61 3.92 -20.93
CA ILE A 116 -24.52 4.31 -19.85
C ILE A 116 -24.00 3.80 -18.49
N LEU A 117 -23.25 2.70 -18.49
CA LEU A 117 -22.66 2.12 -17.29
C LEU A 117 -21.14 1.93 -17.50
N ASN A 118 -20.35 2.65 -16.69
CA ASN A 118 -18.94 2.38 -16.51
C ASN A 118 -18.72 1.63 -15.21
N TYR A 119 -17.89 0.59 -15.24
CA TYR A 119 -17.62 -0.25 -14.08
C TYR A 119 -16.18 -0.72 -14.06
N SER A 120 -15.71 -1.04 -12.86
CA SER A 120 -14.51 -1.85 -12.67
C SER A 120 -14.70 -2.82 -11.51
N ALA A 121 -14.05 -3.98 -11.61
CA ALA A 121 -13.95 -4.96 -10.54
C ALA A 121 -12.52 -5.49 -10.51
N VAL A 122 -11.89 -5.47 -9.34
CA VAL A 122 -10.52 -5.92 -9.13
C VAL A 122 -10.48 -6.87 -7.95
N PHE A 123 -10.00 -8.07 -8.18
CA PHE A 123 -9.59 -8.98 -7.12
C PHE A 123 -8.08 -8.89 -6.97
N PHE A 124 -7.58 -8.77 -5.74
CA PHE A 124 -6.15 -8.66 -5.46
C PHE A 124 -5.72 -9.57 -4.32
N PHE A 125 -4.45 -9.96 -4.37
CA PHE A 125 -3.72 -10.58 -3.29
C PHE A 125 -2.35 -9.91 -3.19
N SER A 126 -2.00 -9.41 -2.00
CA SER A 126 -0.72 -8.75 -1.74
C SER A 126 0.02 -9.46 -0.61
N LYS A 127 1.31 -9.69 -0.82
CA LYS A 127 2.25 -10.14 0.20
C LYS A 127 3.22 -9.02 0.52
N ARG A 128 3.34 -8.70 1.81
CA ARG A 128 4.29 -7.73 2.35
C ARG A 128 5.40 -8.48 3.06
N GLU A 129 6.65 -8.17 2.74
CA GLU A 129 7.86 -8.76 3.31
C GLU A 129 8.69 -7.67 3.97
N ASP A 130 9.37 -8.00 5.06
CA ASP A 130 10.20 -7.07 5.85
C ASP A 130 9.45 -5.81 6.27
N GLN A 131 8.20 -5.97 6.68
CA GLN A 131 7.30 -4.86 7.04
C GLN A 131 7.94 -4.01 8.13
N GLN A 132 8.11 -2.73 7.84
CA GLN A 132 8.58 -1.74 8.79
C GLN A 132 7.46 -1.38 9.77
N VAL A 133 7.62 -1.75 11.02
CA VAL A 133 6.65 -1.51 12.10
C VAL A 133 7.27 -0.65 13.18
N LEU A 134 6.49 0.31 13.68
CA LEU A 134 6.87 1.12 14.84
C LEU A 134 6.52 0.33 16.10
N ILE A 135 7.52 -0.01 16.89
CA ILE A 135 7.34 -0.67 18.18
C ILE A 135 7.68 0.27 19.32
N SER A 136 7.03 0.09 20.46
CA SER A 136 7.39 0.74 21.72
C SER A 136 8.18 -0.24 22.59
N ARG A 137 9.23 0.27 23.23
CA ARG A 137 10.04 -0.48 24.17
C ARG A 137 10.16 0.32 25.47
N GLN A 138 9.97 -0.35 26.59
CA GLN A 138 10.26 0.24 27.89
C GLN A 138 11.79 0.30 28.11
N VAL A 139 12.31 1.49 28.38
CA VAL A 139 13.75 1.72 28.53
C VAL A 139 14.23 1.30 29.93
N ASP A 140 13.48 1.71 30.95
CA ASP A 140 13.74 1.33 32.33
C ASP A 140 12.56 0.48 32.88
N PRO A 141 12.79 -0.82 33.16
CA PRO A 141 11.74 -1.70 33.71
C PRO A 141 11.18 -1.25 35.07
N THR A 142 11.88 -0.36 35.76
CA THR A 142 11.46 0.15 37.08
C THR A 142 10.63 1.43 36.99
N ASP A 143 10.70 2.14 35.85
CA ASP A 143 9.87 3.32 35.59
C ASP A 143 8.91 3.07 34.40
N PRO A 144 7.61 2.90 34.67
CA PRO A 144 6.61 2.62 33.64
C PRO A 144 6.36 3.76 32.64
N ASN A 145 6.98 4.92 32.85
CA ASN A 145 6.83 6.08 31.94
C ASN A 145 7.99 6.22 30.94
N THR A 146 9.00 5.35 30.99
CA THR A 146 10.16 5.39 30.12
C THR A 146 9.97 4.50 28.89
N PHE A 147 9.51 5.08 27.78
CA PHE A 147 9.39 4.38 26.50
C PHE A 147 10.23 5.04 25.43
N SER A 148 10.84 4.21 24.60
CA SER A 148 11.40 4.61 23.31
C SER A 148 10.61 3.95 22.18
N TYR A 149 10.59 4.59 21.02
CA TYR A 149 9.95 4.09 19.83
C TYR A 149 11.02 3.86 18.77
N LEU A 150 10.95 2.70 18.13
CA LEU A 150 11.88 2.37 17.05
C LEU A 150 11.15 1.63 15.92
N THR A 151 11.62 1.81 14.71
CA THR A 151 11.18 1.08 13.53
C THR A 151 12.03 -0.18 13.37
N GLN A 152 11.39 -1.31 13.11
CA GLN A 152 12.05 -2.59 12.82
C GLN A 152 11.38 -3.27 11.63
N ASN A 153 12.13 -4.11 10.91
CA ASN A 153 11.58 -5.06 9.94
C ASN A 153 11.13 -6.31 10.71
N ALA A 154 9.93 -6.30 11.20
CA ALA A 154 9.50 -7.27 12.19
C ALA A 154 8.38 -8.20 11.74
N ALA A 155 7.73 -7.92 10.60
CA ALA A 155 6.54 -8.67 10.23
C ALA A 155 6.46 -8.96 8.73
N GLU A 156 5.77 -10.04 8.39
CA GLU A 156 5.20 -10.30 7.08
C GLU A 156 3.68 -10.08 7.16
N GLY A 157 3.09 -9.64 6.05
CA GLY A 157 1.66 -9.41 5.96
C GLY A 157 1.05 -9.95 4.68
N GLU A 158 -0.19 -10.38 4.75
CA GLU A 158 -0.99 -10.75 3.59
C GLU A 158 -2.29 -9.95 3.58
N ASN A 159 -2.62 -9.40 2.42
CA ASN A 159 -3.87 -8.69 2.18
C ASN A 159 -4.53 -9.26 0.94
N TYR A 160 -5.83 -9.51 0.98
CA TYR A 160 -6.58 -9.89 -0.20
C TYR A 160 -7.98 -9.29 -0.14
N GLY A 161 -8.51 -9.01 -1.31
CA GLY A 161 -9.79 -8.33 -1.36
C GLY A 161 -10.38 -8.22 -2.75
N LEU A 162 -11.54 -7.58 -2.76
CA LEU A 162 -12.30 -7.28 -3.94
C LEU A 162 -12.70 -5.80 -3.89
N GLU A 163 -12.44 -5.08 -4.96
CA GLU A 163 -12.88 -3.71 -5.16
C GLU A 163 -13.81 -3.63 -6.37
N ILE A 164 -14.95 -2.98 -6.22
CA ILE A 164 -15.91 -2.76 -7.28
C ILE A 164 -16.21 -1.26 -7.33
N SER A 165 -16.18 -0.69 -8.51
CA SER A 165 -16.66 0.67 -8.75
C SER A 165 -17.60 0.73 -9.94
N SER A 166 -18.57 1.61 -9.89
CA SER A 166 -19.50 1.84 -10.99
C SER A 166 -19.96 3.28 -11.06
N ASN A 167 -20.16 3.76 -12.29
CA ASN A 167 -20.80 5.02 -12.62
C ASN A 167 -21.93 4.73 -13.60
N TYR A 168 -23.16 5.08 -13.22
CA TYR A 168 -24.36 4.88 -14.03
C TYR A 168 -24.96 6.21 -14.44
N PHE A 169 -24.86 6.54 -15.71
CA PHE A 169 -25.43 7.74 -16.33
C PHE A 169 -26.90 7.48 -16.65
N VAL A 170 -27.78 7.76 -15.69
CA VAL A 170 -29.23 7.57 -15.83
C VAL A 170 -29.79 8.47 -16.93
N ARG A 171 -29.26 9.69 -17.00
CA ARG A 171 -29.55 10.74 -17.99
C ARG A 171 -28.31 11.65 -18.09
N ASP A 172 -28.30 12.52 -19.09
CA ASP A 172 -27.20 13.49 -19.29
C ASP A 172 -26.96 14.39 -18.07
N ASN A 173 -28.00 14.60 -17.27
CA ASN A 173 -27.93 15.44 -16.09
C ASN A 173 -27.98 14.68 -14.75
N LEU A 174 -28.02 13.36 -14.77
CA LEU A 174 -28.06 12.51 -13.56
C LEU A 174 -27.08 11.34 -13.66
N ASN A 175 -26.07 11.38 -12.82
CA ASN A 175 -25.10 10.31 -12.64
C ASN A 175 -25.20 9.72 -11.23
N LEU A 176 -25.29 8.40 -11.13
CA LEU A 176 -25.19 7.63 -9.89
C LEU A 176 -23.84 6.92 -9.85
N TYR A 177 -23.22 6.87 -8.69
CA TYR A 177 -22.00 6.10 -8.52
C TYR A 177 -22.03 5.25 -7.26
N ALA A 178 -21.37 4.12 -7.33
CA ALA A 178 -21.21 3.19 -6.22
C ALA A 178 -19.81 2.62 -6.21
N ASN A 179 -19.18 2.60 -5.03
CA ASN A 179 -17.93 1.93 -4.78
C ASN A 179 -18.11 0.99 -3.60
N PHE A 180 -17.52 -0.18 -3.69
CA PHE A 180 -17.57 -1.20 -2.65
C PHE A 180 -16.22 -1.90 -2.55
N GLY A 181 -15.69 -2.04 -1.34
CA GLY A 181 -14.45 -2.73 -1.04
C GLY A 181 -14.63 -3.80 0.03
N LEU A 182 -14.08 -4.96 -0.23
CA LEU A 182 -13.86 -6.04 0.73
C LEU A 182 -12.36 -6.21 0.91
N LEU A 183 -11.90 -6.26 2.15
CA LEU A 183 -10.49 -6.43 2.50
C LEU A 183 -10.36 -7.44 3.63
N LYS A 184 -9.47 -8.38 3.46
CA LYS A 184 -8.96 -9.20 4.56
C LYS A 184 -7.46 -9.04 4.66
N THR A 185 -7.00 -8.82 5.88
CA THR A 185 -5.59 -8.65 6.20
C THR A 185 -5.16 -9.67 7.24
N LYS A 186 -3.90 -10.08 7.19
CA LYS A 186 -3.31 -10.97 8.20
C LYS A 186 -1.86 -10.58 8.45
N ILE A 187 -1.49 -10.58 9.70
CA ILE A 187 -0.09 -10.66 10.14
C ILE A 187 0.34 -12.11 10.02
N LYS A 188 1.43 -12.42 9.30
CA LYS A 188 1.85 -13.80 9.01
C LYS A 188 3.03 -14.26 9.84
N ASN A 189 4.02 -13.43 9.95
CA ASN A 189 5.24 -13.73 10.69
C ASN A 189 5.68 -12.48 11.44
N TRP A 190 5.79 -12.58 12.75
CA TRP A 190 6.33 -11.53 13.60
C TRP A 190 7.10 -12.19 14.75
N GLU A 191 8.40 -12.44 14.54
CA GLU A 191 9.21 -13.24 15.47
C GLU A 191 9.14 -12.78 16.92
N SER A 192 9.18 -11.47 17.16
CA SER A 192 9.11 -10.92 18.54
C SER A 192 7.70 -10.86 19.11
N ARG A 193 6.67 -11.08 18.28
CA ARG A 193 5.24 -10.96 18.66
C ARG A 193 4.40 -12.05 17.96
N SER A 194 4.78 -13.30 18.14
CA SER A 194 4.04 -14.45 17.59
C SER A 194 2.59 -14.54 18.09
N ASP A 195 2.26 -13.86 19.20
CA ASP A 195 0.89 -13.68 19.70
C ASP A 195 0.00 -12.87 18.74
N LEU A 196 0.58 -12.10 17.82
CA LEU A 196 -0.14 -11.29 16.82
C LEU A 196 -0.37 -12.03 15.50
N GLU A 197 0.24 -13.17 15.29
CA GLU A 197 0.10 -13.93 14.05
C GLU A 197 -1.35 -14.33 13.78
N ASN A 198 -1.72 -14.27 12.50
CA ASN A 198 -3.07 -14.48 11.97
C ASN A 198 -4.12 -13.44 12.42
N ARG A 199 -3.75 -12.40 13.16
CA ARG A 199 -4.64 -11.29 13.45
C ARG A 199 -4.78 -10.35 12.26
N ALA A 200 -5.88 -9.61 12.23
CA ALA A 200 -6.08 -8.54 11.27
C ALA A 200 -5.11 -7.39 11.56
N GLN A 201 -4.62 -6.74 10.51
CA GLN A 201 -3.79 -5.53 10.65
C GLN A 201 -4.63 -4.35 11.14
N ALA A 202 -4.00 -3.42 11.86
CA ALA A 202 -4.65 -2.19 12.29
C ALA A 202 -5.06 -1.31 11.10
N HIS A 203 -6.05 -0.44 11.34
CA HIS A 203 -6.56 0.54 10.36
C HIS A 203 -7.10 -0.06 9.06
N ALA A 204 -7.48 -1.34 9.05
CA ALA A 204 -7.92 -2.11 7.90
C ALA A 204 -9.40 -2.55 8.04
N PRO A 205 -10.39 -1.69 7.77
CA PRO A 205 -11.80 -2.09 7.79
C PRO A 205 -12.07 -3.16 6.74
N GLU A 206 -12.74 -4.26 7.13
CA GLU A 206 -13.04 -5.37 6.21
C GLU A 206 -14.00 -4.99 5.09
N ARG A 207 -14.84 -3.99 5.31
CA ARG A 207 -15.85 -3.52 4.36
C ARG A 207 -15.87 -2.01 4.33
N ASN A 208 -15.93 -1.46 3.15
CA ASN A 208 -16.21 -0.05 2.92
C ASN A 208 -17.14 0.12 1.72
N PHE A 209 -17.90 1.18 1.70
CA PHE A 209 -18.72 1.55 0.56
C PHE A 209 -18.87 3.07 0.46
N SER A 210 -19.11 3.51 -0.76
CA SER A 210 -19.48 4.89 -1.08
C SER A 210 -20.57 4.84 -2.14
N LEU A 211 -21.69 5.52 -1.88
CA LEU A 211 -22.80 5.67 -2.82
C LEU A 211 -23.04 7.14 -3.02
N GLY A 212 -23.31 7.57 -4.24
CA GLY A 212 -23.63 8.96 -4.47
C GLY A 212 -24.40 9.22 -5.74
N ALA A 213 -24.89 10.45 -5.82
CA ALA A 213 -25.65 10.98 -6.94
C ALA A 213 -25.20 12.40 -7.25
N ASN A 214 -25.05 12.69 -8.54
CA ASN A 214 -24.79 14.01 -9.07
C ASN A 214 -25.96 14.39 -9.97
N LEU A 215 -26.65 15.46 -9.67
CA LEU A 215 -27.77 15.98 -10.44
C LEU A 215 -27.52 17.43 -10.83
N SER A 216 -27.52 17.71 -12.12
CA SER A 216 -27.55 19.07 -12.66
C SER A 216 -28.97 19.42 -13.08
N PHE A 217 -29.47 20.59 -12.68
CA PHE A 217 -30.81 21.03 -13.05
C PHE A 217 -30.86 22.55 -13.26
N MET A 218 -31.80 23.01 -14.05
CA MET A 218 -32.02 24.43 -14.37
C MET A 218 -30.77 25.18 -14.83
N ASN A 219 -29.90 24.54 -15.61
CA ASN A 219 -28.64 25.03 -16.20
C ASN A 219 -27.60 25.61 -15.24
N ASN A 220 -27.97 26.00 -14.02
CA ASN A 220 -27.07 26.69 -13.06
C ASN A 220 -27.04 26.02 -11.68
N PHE A 221 -27.79 24.95 -11.44
CA PHE A 221 -27.85 24.28 -10.15
C PHE A 221 -27.25 22.89 -10.25
N TYR A 222 -26.44 22.57 -9.24
CA TYR A 222 -25.79 21.28 -9.10
C TYR A 222 -26.05 20.76 -7.68
N LEU A 223 -26.55 19.54 -7.59
CA LEU A 223 -26.73 18.83 -6.34
C LEU A 223 -25.85 17.58 -6.34
N LYS A 224 -25.04 17.45 -5.30
CA LYS A 224 -24.28 16.25 -5.03
C LYS A 224 -24.68 15.67 -3.68
N MET A 225 -24.93 14.36 -3.64
CA MET A 225 -25.21 13.60 -2.42
C MET A 225 -24.25 12.42 -2.33
N ASP A 226 -23.67 12.21 -1.14
CA ASP A 226 -22.75 11.13 -0.85
C ASP A 226 -23.14 10.45 0.47
N ILE A 227 -23.11 9.10 0.46
CA ILE A 227 -23.20 8.26 1.65
C ILE A 227 -22.01 7.35 1.67
N ASN A 228 -21.25 7.40 2.76
CA ASN A 228 -20.06 6.57 2.96
C ASN A 228 -20.19 5.75 4.23
N GLY A 229 -19.73 4.51 4.19
CA GLY A 229 -19.71 3.65 5.36
C GLY A 229 -18.50 2.72 5.35
N LYS A 230 -18.10 2.29 6.54
CA LYS A 230 -17.06 1.29 6.75
C LYS A 230 -17.38 0.44 7.96
N SER A 231 -16.91 -0.81 7.98
CA SER A 231 -16.99 -1.67 9.16
C SER A 231 -16.08 -1.15 10.28
N SER A 232 -16.26 -1.65 11.49
CA SER A 232 -15.29 -1.48 12.57
C SER A 232 -13.92 -2.03 12.15
N PHE A 233 -12.87 -1.48 12.73
CA PHE A 233 -11.49 -1.89 12.53
C PHE A 233 -10.69 -1.64 13.81
N PHE A 234 -9.54 -2.30 13.95
CA PHE A 234 -8.66 -2.11 15.08
C PHE A 234 -7.74 -0.91 14.90
N TYR A 235 -7.47 -0.18 15.97
CA TYR A 235 -6.53 0.95 15.97
C TYR A 235 -5.08 0.54 16.23
N SER A 236 -4.85 -0.67 16.70
CA SER A 236 -3.52 -1.21 16.99
C SER A 236 -3.44 -2.67 16.56
N ASP A 237 -2.29 -3.12 16.13
CA ASP A 237 -2.04 -4.54 15.83
C ASP A 237 -2.05 -5.41 17.09
N SER A 238 -1.86 -4.80 18.28
CA SER A 238 -1.91 -5.48 19.58
C SER A 238 -3.33 -5.65 20.16
N HIS A 239 -4.36 -5.54 19.34
CA HIS A 239 -5.76 -5.76 19.79
C HIS A 239 -6.00 -7.19 20.28
N ASN A 240 -6.91 -7.35 21.23
CA ASN A 240 -7.40 -8.64 21.75
C ASN A 240 -8.72 -9.02 21.09
#